data_69f50fef3bc8a49fd3e6265958f90a08
#
_entry.id   69f50fef3bc8a49fd3e6265958f90a08
#
_cell.length_a   1.000
_cell.length_b   1.000
_cell.length_c   1.000
_cell.angle_alpha   90.00
_cell.angle_beta   90.00
_cell.angle_gamma   90.00
#
_symmetry.space_group_name_H-M   'P 1'
#
loop_
_entity.id
_entity.type
_entity.pdbx_description
1 polymer ?
#
loop_
_entity_poly.entity_id
_entity_poly.type
_entity_poly.pdbx_seq_one_letter_code
_entity_poly.pdbx_strand_id
1 'polypeptide(L)'
;MTTAYRLPGLTAALALGACLLLTACPGNAQTEADDSLTESAEISMTVDRIESIVARLDDNYQRNENSIAFNFAARDVLIIADPGADRMRVMTPVNTADALDPEELYRLLQANFDSALDARYAIANDMLWSTFIHPLATLSDEELLSGIGQTLNVADTFGTTYSSGAMVFGGGDSNELQRRALIDELQKRGRETT
;
A
#
# COMPACT_ATOMS: atom_id res chain seq x y z
N MET A 1 18.31 21.84 32.54
CA MET A 1 18.83 20.54 32.99
C MET A 1 19.04 19.70 31.73
N THR A 2 20.30 19.63 31.28
CA THR A 2 20.70 19.03 30.02
C THR A 2 21.29 17.66 30.33
N THR A 3 20.62 16.58 29.94
CA THR A 3 21.10 15.22 30.16
C THR A 3 21.79 14.74 28.87
N ALA A 4 23.12 14.64 28.93
CA ALA A 4 23.95 14.11 27.85
C ALA A 4 24.02 12.59 27.95
N TYR A 5 23.66 11.86 26.88
CA TYR A 5 23.91 10.42 26.77
C TYR A 5 25.32 10.17 26.21
N ARG A 6 26.12 9.45 26.99
CA ARG A 6 27.45 8.96 26.60
C ARG A 6 27.33 7.55 26.02
N LEU A 7 27.89 7.35 24.83
CA LEU A 7 28.11 6.02 24.22
C LEU A 7 29.45 5.45 24.67
N PRO A 8 29.56 4.14 25.00
CA PRO A 8 30.82 3.50 25.27
C PRO A 8 31.55 3.07 23.99
N GLY A 9 32.84 3.31 23.99
CA GLY A 9 33.73 3.00 22.88
C GLY A 9 34.01 1.51 22.72
N LEU A 10 34.14 1.10 21.46
CA LEU A 10 34.55 -0.25 21.05
C LEU A 10 36.06 -0.23 20.72
N THR A 11 36.84 -0.99 21.49
CA THR A 11 38.25 -1.19 21.27
C THR A 11 38.51 -2.31 20.28
N ALA A 12 39.33 -2.02 19.27
CA ALA A 12 39.82 -2.96 18.28
C ALA A 12 40.90 -3.88 18.87
N ALA A 13 40.87 -5.16 18.54
CA ALA A 13 41.99 -6.09 18.72
C ALA A 13 42.32 -6.74 17.36
N LEU A 14 43.52 -6.43 16.89
CA LEU A 14 44.21 -7.12 15.77
C LEU A 14 44.72 -8.48 16.28
N ALA A 15 44.54 -9.54 15.49
CA ALA A 15 45.35 -10.73 15.55
C ALA A 15 45.74 -11.20 14.13
N LEU A 16 47.01 -11.10 13.81
CA LEU A 16 47.65 -11.73 12.67
C LEU A 16 47.78 -13.24 12.92
N GLY A 17 47.47 -14.05 11.92
CA GLY A 17 47.82 -15.47 11.88
C GLY A 17 47.95 -15.95 10.44
N ALA A 18 49.17 -16.00 9.94
CA ALA A 18 49.53 -16.62 8.65
C ALA A 18 49.68 -18.13 8.84
N CYS A 19 49.06 -18.94 7.99
CA CYS A 19 49.49 -20.31 7.73
C CYS A 19 49.17 -20.70 6.27
N LEU A 20 50.22 -20.78 5.46
CA LEU A 20 50.23 -21.40 4.15
C LEU A 20 50.18 -22.93 4.32
N LEU A 21 49.28 -23.60 3.64
CA LEU A 21 49.50 -24.99 3.19
C LEU A 21 48.78 -25.19 1.84
N LEU A 22 49.58 -25.32 0.81
CA LEU A 22 49.15 -25.82 -0.51
C LEU A 22 48.85 -27.32 -0.40
N THR A 23 47.66 -27.74 -0.80
CA THR A 23 47.40 -29.08 -1.29
C THR A 23 46.60 -28.99 -2.57
N ALA A 24 47.25 -29.37 -3.67
CA ALA A 24 46.62 -29.56 -4.97
C ALA A 24 45.81 -30.88 -4.94
N CYS A 25 44.56 -30.85 -5.36
CA CYS A 25 43.76 -32.00 -5.78
C CYS A 25 43.19 -31.75 -7.17
N PRO A 26 43.18 -32.78 -8.04
CA PRO A 26 42.81 -32.63 -9.44
C PRO A 26 41.28 -32.64 -9.65
N GLY A 27 40.91 -32.00 -10.70
CA GLY A 27 39.61 -31.67 -11.23
C GLY A 27 38.51 -32.71 -11.14
N ASN A 28 37.36 -32.21 -10.84
CA ASN A 28 36.10 -32.75 -11.33
C ASN A 28 35.30 -31.57 -11.89
N ALA A 29 35.26 -31.50 -13.22
CA ALA A 29 34.38 -30.55 -13.90
C ALA A 29 32.93 -31.03 -13.71
N GLN A 30 32.30 -30.54 -12.66
CA GLN A 30 30.84 -30.52 -12.59
C GLN A 30 30.39 -29.30 -13.35
N THR A 31 29.76 -29.55 -14.47
CA THR A 31 28.90 -28.60 -15.17
C THR A 31 27.81 -28.17 -14.18
N GLU A 32 28.04 -27.08 -13.50
CA GLU A 32 26.95 -26.38 -12.80
C GLU A 32 25.99 -25.94 -13.88
N ALA A 33 24.82 -26.59 -13.90
CA ALA A 33 23.68 -26.09 -14.63
C ALA A 33 23.44 -24.69 -14.10
N ASP A 34 23.60 -23.72 -14.98
CA ASP A 34 23.16 -22.35 -14.82
C ASP A 34 21.62 -22.40 -14.62
N ASP A 35 21.22 -22.59 -13.37
CA ASP A 35 19.88 -22.36 -12.90
C ASP A 35 19.69 -20.84 -12.86
N SER A 36 19.65 -20.26 -14.05
CA SER A 36 19.19 -18.90 -14.24
C SER A 36 17.76 -18.86 -13.73
N LEU A 37 17.63 -18.53 -12.43
CA LEU A 37 16.39 -18.02 -11.87
C LEU A 37 15.91 -16.96 -12.84
N THR A 38 14.91 -17.32 -13.61
CA THR A 38 14.13 -16.39 -14.39
C THR A 38 13.41 -15.54 -13.34
N GLU A 39 14.11 -14.52 -12.85
CA GLU A 39 13.50 -13.39 -12.15
C GLU A 39 12.48 -12.87 -13.15
N SER A 40 11.22 -13.28 -12.94
CA SER A 40 10.11 -12.74 -13.72
C SER A 40 10.18 -11.24 -13.48
N ALA A 41 10.61 -10.50 -14.50
CA ALA A 41 10.65 -9.05 -14.44
C ALA A 41 9.25 -8.60 -14.01
N GLU A 42 9.12 -8.20 -12.77
CA GLU A 42 7.87 -7.68 -12.23
C GLU A 42 7.52 -6.48 -13.10
N ILE A 43 6.42 -6.62 -13.87
CA ILE A 43 6.03 -5.57 -14.81
C ILE A 43 5.64 -4.36 -13.96
N SER A 44 6.47 -3.32 -14.01
CA SER A 44 6.24 -2.06 -13.28
C SER A 44 4.82 -1.53 -13.53
N MET A 45 4.16 -1.07 -12.48
CA MET A 45 2.85 -0.45 -12.58
C MET A 45 2.92 0.83 -13.41
N THR A 46 1.95 0.99 -14.29
CA THR A 46 1.79 2.17 -15.14
C THR A 46 0.37 2.71 -15.07
N VAL A 47 0.15 3.94 -15.54
CA VAL A 47 -1.21 4.51 -15.62
C VAL A 47 -2.11 3.67 -16.51
N ASP A 48 -1.58 3.13 -17.62
CA ASP A 48 -2.35 2.28 -18.55
C ASP A 48 -2.71 0.93 -17.90
N ARG A 49 -1.82 0.37 -17.04
CA ARG A 49 -2.14 -0.83 -16.29
C ARG A 49 -3.21 -0.57 -15.22
N ILE A 50 -3.14 0.56 -14.50
CA ILE A 50 -4.18 1.00 -13.57
C ILE A 50 -5.52 1.13 -14.30
N GLU A 51 -5.54 1.79 -15.46
CA GLU A 51 -6.74 1.92 -16.29
C GLU A 51 -7.33 0.55 -16.66
N SER A 52 -6.49 -0.39 -17.09
CA SER A 52 -6.92 -1.74 -17.43
C SER A 52 -7.56 -2.48 -16.25
N ILE A 53 -7.10 -2.23 -15.02
CA ILE A 53 -7.69 -2.78 -13.81
C ILE A 53 -9.03 -2.10 -13.49
N VAL A 54 -9.08 -0.76 -13.55
CA VAL A 54 -10.29 0.01 -13.26
C VAL A 54 -11.40 -0.29 -14.26
N ALA A 55 -11.08 -0.49 -15.55
CA ALA A 55 -12.05 -0.87 -16.57
C ALA A 55 -12.81 -2.19 -16.27
N ARG A 56 -12.24 -3.06 -15.43
CA ARG A 56 -12.93 -4.27 -14.95
C ARG A 56 -13.83 -4.02 -13.72
N LEU A 57 -13.63 -2.89 -13.04
CA LEU A 57 -14.40 -2.52 -11.85
C LEU A 57 -15.61 -1.67 -12.21
N ASP A 58 -15.46 -0.76 -13.17
CA ASP A 58 -16.49 0.16 -13.64
C ASP A 58 -16.32 0.46 -15.14
N ASP A 59 -17.29 0.03 -15.96
CA ASP A 59 -17.29 0.29 -17.42
C ASP A 59 -17.46 1.77 -17.77
N ASN A 60 -17.88 2.61 -16.83
CA ASN A 60 -18.13 4.04 -17.02
C ASN A 60 -17.01 4.93 -16.47
N TYR A 61 -15.83 4.35 -16.16
CA TYR A 61 -14.70 5.12 -15.67
C TYR A 61 -14.33 6.26 -16.63
N GLN A 62 -13.70 7.28 -16.08
CA GLN A 62 -13.20 8.43 -16.86
C GLN A 62 -11.71 8.58 -16.62
N ARG A 63 -10.93 8.66 -17.69
CA ARG A 63 -9.49 8.96 -17.65
C ARG A 63 -9.23 10.37 -18.14
N ASN A 64 -8.37 11.08 -17.42
CA ASN A 64 -7.81 12.37 -17.82
C ASN A 64 -6.29 12.34 -17.55
N GLU A 65 -5.49 12.16 -18.60
CA GLU A 65 -4.03 12.01 -18.53
C GLU A 65 -3.60 10.98 -17.46
N ASN A 66 -3.15 11.43 -16.31
CA ASN A 66 -2.65 10.63 -15.20
C ASN A 66 -3.67 10.44 -14.07
N SER A 67 -4.92 10.79 -14.27
CA SER A 67 -6.00 10.60 -13.32
C SER A 67 -7.10 9.71 -13.88
N ILE A 68 -7.67 8.85 -13.04
CA ILE A 68 -8.75 7.93 -13.38
C ILE A 68 -9.82 8.06 -12.31
N ALA A 69 -11.04 8.43 -12.72
CA ALA A 69 -12.20 8.53 -11.85
C ALA A 69 -13.20 7.42 -12.20
N PHE A 70 -13.73 6.76 -11.20
CA PHE A 70 -14.70 5.67 -11.36
C PHE A 70 -15.61 5.57 -10.12
N ASN A 71 -16.69 4.80 -10.23
CA ASN A 71 -17.58 4.53 -9.11
C ASN A 71 -17.51 3.04 -8.71
N PHE A 72 -17.37 2.79 -7.42
CA PHE A 72 -17.43 1.43 -6.89
C PHE A 72 -18.12 1.43 -5.51
N ALA A 73 -19.03 0.47 -5.30
CA ALA A 73 -19.82 0.35 -4.08
C ALA A 73 -20.56 1.67 -3.72
N ALA A 74 -21.11 2.35 -4.74
CA ALA A 74 -21.81 3.64 -4.64
C ALA A 74 -20.94 4.78 -4.09
N ARG A 75 -19.61 4.69 -4.23
CA ARG A 75 -18.62 5.71 -3.86
C ARG A 75 -17.83 6.16 -5.08
N ASP A 76 -17.56 7.45 -5.15
CA ASP A 76 -16.64 8.00 -6.12
C ASP A 76 -15.20 7.72 -5.69
N VAL A 77 -14.40 7.19 -6.60
CA VAL A 77 -12.99 6.91 -6.40
C VAL A 77 -12.18 7.67 -7.44
N LEU A 78 -11.14 8.33 -6.98
CA LEU A 78 -10.18 9.02 -7.84
C LEU A 78 -8.79 8.43 -7.63
N ILE A 79 -8.16 7.98 -8.70
CA ILE A 79 -6.76 7.59 -8.73
C ILE A 79 -5.97 8.68 -9.45
N ILE A 80 -4.89 9.15 -8.83
CA ILE A 80 -3.95 10.10 -9.43
C ILE A 80 -2.57 9.45 -9.39
N ALA A 81 -1.90 9.39 -10.54
CA ALA A 81 -0.52 8.92 -10.65
C ALA A 81 0.40 10.04 -11.11
N ASP A 82 1.62 10.06 -10.62
CA ASP A 82 2.72 10.91 -11.08
C ASP A 82 3.91 10.01 -11.42
N PRO A 83 4.05 9.57 -12.68
CA PRO A 83 5.16 8.73 -13.09
C PRO A 83 6.53 9.42 -12.93
N GLY A 84 6.57 10.75 -13.04
CA GLY A 84 7.80 11.51 -12.88
C GLY A 84 8.34 11.52 -11.43
N ALA A 85 7.43 11.51 -10.47
CA ALA A 85 7.76 11.45 -9.04
C ALA A 85 7.72 10.03 -8.47
N ASP A 86 7.38 9.02 -9.27
CA ASP A 86 7.14 7.65 -8.83
C ASP A 86 6.13 7.59 -7.68
N ARG A 87 4.96 8.20 -7.85
CA ARG A 87 3.91 8.26 -6.84
C ARG A 87 2.53 8.03 -7.45
N MET A 88 1.69 7.38 -6.67
CA MET A 88 0.26 7.34 -6.93
C MET A 88 -0.54 7.50 -5.65
N ARG A 89 -1.81 7.85 -5.79
CA ARG A 89 -2.77 7.87 -4.69
C ARG A 89 -4.15 7.45 -5.15
N VAL A 90 -4.85 6.70 -4.32
CA VAL A 90 -6.28 6.43 -4.41
C VAL A 90 -6.98 7.33 -3.41
N MET A 91 -8.08 7.95 -3.78
CA MET A 91 -8.80 8.90 -2.94
C MET A 91 -10.30 8.70 -3.08
N THR A 92 -11.02 8.83 -1.96
CA THR A 92 -12.49 8.86 -1.90
C THR A 92 -12.93 10.02 -1.00
N PRO A 93 -13.88 10.88 -1.43
CA PRO A 93 -14.40 11.94 -0.57
C PRO A 93 -15.22 11.33 0.59
N VAL A 94 -15.07 11.88 1.79
CA VAL A 94 -15.75 11.41 3.00
C VAL A 94 -16.75 12.45 3.52
N ASN A 95 -16.28 13.69 3.72
CA ASN A 95 -17.08 14.78 4.27
C ASN A 95 -16.45 16.12 3.89
N THR A 96 -17.14 17.24 4.14
CA THR A 96 -16.53 18.58 4.08
C THR A 96 -15.72 18.83 5.34
N ALA A 97 -14.59 19.53 5.22
CA ALA A 97 -13.69 19.76 6.35
C ALA A 97 -14.30 20.69 7.41
N ASP A 98 -15.15 21.64 6.99
CA ASP A 98 -15.85 22.59 7.86
C ASP A 98 -16.98 21.94 8.68
N ALA A 99 -17.42 20.75 8.31
CA ALA A 99 -18.39 19.97 9.08
C ALA A 99 -17.76 19.23 10.28
N LEU A 100 -16.41 19.23 10.39
CA LEU A 100 -15.69 18.49 11.43
C LEU A 100 -15.43 19.39 12.65
N ASP A 101 -15.81 18.92 13.81
CA ASP A 101 -15.42 19.57 15.06
C ASP A 101 -14.00 19.15 15.53
N PRO A 102 -13.40 19.85 16.52
CA PRO A 102 -12.08 19.53 17.01
C PRO A 102 -11.95 18.11 17.61
N GLU A 103 -13.01 17.54 18.17
CA GLU A 103 -13.01 16.20 18.76
C GLU A 103 -12.99 15.16 17.66
N GLU A 104 -13.77 15.35 16.60
CA GLU A 104 -13.74 14.50 15.40
C GLU A 104 -12.38 14.53 14.72
N LEU A 105 -11.78 15.72 14.56
CA LEU A 105 -10.42 15.85 14.01
C LEU A 105 -9.39 15.08 14.83
N TYR A 106 -9.47 15.17 16.16
CA TYR A 106 -8.59 14.40 17.03
C TYR A 106 -8.83 12.89 16.86
N ARG A 107 -10.09 12.46 16.77
CA ARG A 107 -10.45 11.07 16.55
C ARG A 107 -9.94 10.52 15.22
N LEU A 108 -9.97 11.32 14.15
CA LEU A 108 -9.40 10.94 12.84
C LEU A 108 -7.90 10.72 12.92
N LEU A 109 -7.16 11.58 13.66
CA LEU A 109 -5.72 11.38 13.85
C LEU A 109 -5.41 10.12 14.66
N GLN A 110 -6.20 9.82 15.69
CA GLN A 110 -6.07 8.54 16.41
C GLN A 110 -6.35 7.35 15.48
N ALA A 111 -7.42 7.41 14.68
CA ALA A 111 -7.77 6.36 13.74
C ALA A 111 -6.66 6.10 12.71
N ASN A 112 -5.98 7.14 12.26
CA ASN A 112 -4.82 7.00 11.37
C ASN A 112 -3.66 6.22 12.01
N PHE A 113 -3.59 6.15 13.32
CA PHE A 113 -2.62 5.35 14.05
C PHE A 113 -3.16 3.97 14.42
N ASP A 114 -4.40 3.90 14.94
CA ASP A 114 -4.93 2.71 15.59
C ASP A 114 -5.61 1.71 14.62
N SER A 115 -6.41 2.21 13.69
CA SER A 115 -7.39 1.39 12.96
C SER A 115 -7.33 1.51 11.43
N ALA A 116 -6.71 2.56 10.92
CA ALA A 116 -6.42 2.69 9.49
C ALA A 116 -5.04 2.06 9.20
N LEU A 117 -4.92 1.16 8.24
CA LEU A 117 -3.62 0.57 7.87
C LEU A 117 -2.84 1.51 6.95
N ASP A 118 -2.96 1.29 5.63
CA ASP A 118 -2.24 2.09 4.64
C ASP A 118 -3.10 3.28 4.17
N ALA A 119 -4.43 3.08 4.05
CA ALA A 119 -5.35 4.19 3.81
C ALA A 119 -5.51 5.06 5.07
N ARG A 120 -5.55 6.38 4.89
CA ARG A 120 -5.56 7.38 5.96
C ARG A 120 -6.59 8.47 5.67
N TYR A 121 -7.08 9.10 6.73
CA TYR A 121 -7.82 10.36 6.63
C TYR A 121 -6.87 11.51 6.35
N ALA A 122 -7.24 12.37 5.42
CA ALA A 122 -6.51 13.58 5.06
C ALA A 122 -7.47 14.72 4.70
N ILE A 123 -7.09 15.96 5.00
CA ILE A 123 -7.86 17.14 4.58
C ILE A 123 -7.10 17.84 3.47
N ALA A 124 -7.79 18.11 2.36
CA ALA A 124 -7.29 18.90 1.26
C ALA A 124 -8.46 19.56 0.51
N ASN A 125 -8.30 20.82 0.11
CA ASN A 125 -9.30 21.60 -0.63
C ASN A 125 -10.68 21.57 0.04
N ASP A 126 -10.70 21.87 1.35
CA ASP A 126 -11.91 21.92 2.19
C ASP A 126 -12.72 20.62 2.26
N MET A 127 -12.11 19.50 1.87
CA MET A 127 -12.70 18.17 1.93
C MET A 127 -11.88 17.25 2.83
N LEU A 128 -12.59 16.40 3.59
CA LEU A 128 -12.05 15.23 4.23
C LEU A 128 -12.02 14.08 3.20
N TRP A 129 -10.86 13.51 3.00
CA TRP A 129 -10.60 12.41 2.11
C TRP A 129 -10.20 11.16 2.89
N SER A 130 -10.57 10.01 2.40
CA SER A 130 -9.82 8.78 2.61
C SER A 130 -8.78 8.66 1.49
N THR A 131 -7.52 8.38 1.80
CA THR A 131 -6.43 8.34 0.82
C THR A 131 -5.44 7.21 1.11
N PHE A 132 -5.06 6.48 0.06
CA PHE A 132 -3.98 5.50 0.02
C PHE A 132 -2.87 6.04 -0.89
N ILE A 133 -1.62 5.98 -0.47
CA ILE A 133 -0.47 6.52 -1.22
C ILE A 133 0.60 5.44 -1.33
N HIS A 134 1.13 5.22 -2.55
CA HIS A 134 2.16 4.22 -2.81
C HIS A 134 3.16 4.70 -3.87
N PRO A 135 4.43 4.21 -3.90
CA PRO A 135 5.26 4.33 -5.09
C PRO A 135 4.58 3.65 -6.28
N LEU A 136 4.63 4.29 -7.47
CA LEU A 136 3.93 3.76 -8.64
C LEU A 136 4.61 2.51 -9.20
N ALA A 137 5.92 2.55 -9.38
CA ALA A 137 6.67 1.51 -10.08
C ALA A 137 6.62 0.15 -9.39
N THR A 138 6.58 0.12 -8.06
CA THR A 138 6.59 -1.10 -7.25
C THR A 138 5.21 -1.58 -6.82
N LEU A 139 4.15 -0.88 -7.23
CA LEU A 139 2.77 -1.25 -6.89
C LEU A 139 2.35 -2.48 -7.70
N SER A 140 1.96 -3.55 -7.02
CA SER A 140 1.34 -4.71 -7.65
C SER A 140 -0.16 -4.49 -7.90
N ASP A 141 -0.77 -5.30 -8.77
CA ASP A 141 -2.23 -5.28 -9.00
C ASP A 141 -3.00 -5.57 -7.70
N GLU A 142 -2.48 -6.48 -6.89
CA GLU A 142 -3.10 -6.86 -5.63
C GLU A 142 -3.05 -5.74 -4.59
N GLU A 143 -1.94 -5.03 -4.49
CA GLU A 143 -1.79 -3.86 -3.61
C GLU A 143 -2.69 -2.71 -4.06
N LEU A 144 -2.82 -2.47 -5.38
CA LEU A 144 -3.76 -1.48 -5.91
C LEU A 144 -5.20 -1.80 -5.50
N LEU A 145 -5.65 -3.04 -5.70
CA LEU A 145 -7.00 -3.47 -5.35
C LEU A 145 -7.24 -3.42 -3.84
N SER A 146 -6.24 -3.83 -3.05
CA SER A 146 -6.26 -3.70 -1.59
C SER A 146 -6.34 -2.24 -1.16
N GLY A 147 -5.53 -1.36 -1.75
CA GLY A 147 -5.54 0.09 -1.48
C GLY A 147 -6.88 0.75 -1.79
N ILE A 148 -7.52 0.37 -2.92
CA ILE A 148 -8.89 0.80 -3.26
C ILE A 148 -9.86 0.35 -2.17
N GLY A 149 -9.83 -0.94 -1.80
CA GLY A 149 -10.71 -1.49 -0.76
C GLY A 149 -10.52 -0.83 0.60
N GLN A 150 -9.28 -0.60 1.02
CA GLN A 150 -8.96 0.10 2.26
C GLN A 150 -9.48 1.56 2.25
N THR A 151 -9.31 2.26 1.12
CA THR A 151 -9.77 3.64 0.94
C THR A 151 -11.29 3.74 1.07
N LEU A 152 -12.03 2.81 0.45
CA LEU A 152 -13.48 2.73 0.57
C LEU A 152 -13.91 2.40 2.01
N ASN A 153 -13.27 1.44 2.66
CA ASN A 153 -13.61 1.05 4.03
C ASN A 153 -13.37 2.19 5.04
N VAL A 154 -12.28 2.95 4.90
CA VAL A 154 -12.03 4.13 5.74
C VAL A 154 -13.14 5.17 5.54
N ALA A 155 -13.60 5.39 4.30
CA ALA A 155 -14.70 6.31 4.02
C ALA A 155 -16.04 5.81 4.58
N ASP A 156 -16.33 4.51 4.48
CA ASP A 156 -17.60 3.91 4.95
C ASP A 156 -17.69 3.82 6.48
N THR A 157 -16.56 3.76 7.16
CA THR A 157 -16.51 3.64 8.61
C THR A 157 -16.33 4.96 9.34
N PHE A 158 -16.30 6.08 8.61
CA PHE A 158 -16.31 7.41 9.20
C PHE A 158 -17.50 7.59 10.14
N GLY A 159 -17.27 8.19 11.30
CA GLY A 159 -18.31 8.38 12.33
C GLY A 159 -18.66 7.11 13.12
N THR A 160 -18.10 5.96 12.80
CA THR A 160 -18.35 4.69 13.49
C THR A 160 -17.06 4.05 14.00
N THR A 161 -16.47 3.12 13.23
CA THR A 161 -15.25 2.39 13.65
C THR A 161 -13.96 3.01 13.13
N TYR A 162 -14.01 3.87 12.13
CA TYR A 162 -12.86 4.54 11.52
C TYR A 162 -11.77 3.55 11.07
N SER A 163 -12.15 2.46 10.40
CA SER A 163 -11.25 1.33 10.11
C SER A 163 -11.06 1.13 8.61
N SER A 164 -9.84 0.80 8.20
CA SER A 164 -9.54 0.40 6.82
C SER A 164 -10.07 -1.00 6.44
N GLY A 165 -10.63 -1.74 7.39
CA GLY A 165 -11.13 -3.10 7.17
C GLY A 165 -10.06 -4.17 7.05
N ALA A 166 -8.77 -3.81 7.13
CA ALA A 166 -7.69 -4.77 7.21
C ALA A 166 -7.50 -5.15 8.68
N MET A 167 -7.61 -6.43 8.94
CA MET A 167 -7.39 -7.13 10.21
C MET A 167 -7.20 -6.27 11.46
N VAL A 168 -8.30 -5.94 12.14
CA VAL A 168 -8.22 -5.51 13.53
C VAL A 168 -7.88 -6.75 14.35
N PHE A 169 -6.76 -6.74 15.03
CA PHE A 169 -6.43 -7.78 16.02
C PHE A 169 -7.50 -7.78 17.11
N GLY A 170 -8.45 -8.72 17.04
CA GLY A 170 -9.26 -9.11 18.18
C GLY A 170 -10.72 -8.70 18.25
N GLY A 171 -11.50 -8.73 17.16
CA GLY A 171 -12.94 -8.51 17.25
C GLY A 171 -13.74 -9.11 16.11
N GLY A 172 -14.51 -10.17 16.37
CA GLY A 172 -15.48 -10.71 15.43
C GLY A 172 -16.69 -9.79 15.33
N ASP A 173 -16.73 -8.96 14.29
CA ASP A 173 -17.89 -8.11 14.02
C ASP A 173 -18.43 -8.38 12.60
N SER A 174 -19.76 -8.41 12.47
CA SER A 174 -20.45 -8.65 11.19
C SER A 174 -20.01 -7.66 10.09
N ASN A 175 -19.59 -6.46 10.48
CA ASN A 175 -19.05 -5.43 9.61
C ASN A 175 -17.70 -5.82 9.03
N GLU A 176 -16.88 -6.61 9.71
CA GLU A 176 -15.59 -7.08 9.23
C GLU A 176 -15.75 -8.11 8.10
N LEU A 177 -16.78 -8.97 8.18
CA LEU A 177 -17.12 -9.92 7.12
C LEU A 177 -17.56 -9.21 5.84
N GLN A 178 -18.33 -8.12 5.96
CA GLN A 178 -18.75 -7.32 4.80
C GLN A 178 -17.57 -6.59 4.14
N ARG A 179 -16.60 -6.12 4.92
CA ARG A 179 -15.39 -5.45 4.42
C ARG A 179 -14.45 -6.41 3.72
N ARG A 180 -14.27 -7.62 4.26
CA ARG A 180 -13.54 -8.69 3.57
C ARG A 180 -14.21 -9.05 2.25
N ALA A 181 -15.55 -9.16 2.25
CA ALA A 181 -16.30 -9.41 1.03
C ALA A 181 -16.10 -8.32 -0.03
N LEU A 182 -15.95 -7.05 0.37
CA LEU A 182 -15.66 -5.96 -0.56
C LEU A 182 -14.25 -6.11 -1.17
N ILE A 183 -13.24 -6.38 -0.37
CA ILE A 183 -11.86 -6.58 -0.84
C ILE A 183 -11.79 -7.83 -1.72
N ASP A 184 -12.43 -8.93 -1.32
CA ASP A 184 -12.51 -10.17 -2.09
C ASP A 184 -13.21 -9.95 -3.44
N GLU A 185 -14.29 -9.16 -3.45
CA GLU A 185 -15.01 -8.81 -4.69
C GLU A 185 -14.17 -7.94 -5.61
N LEU A 186 -13.46 -6.94 -5.07
CA LEU A 186 -12.50 -6.12 -5.83
C LEU A 186 -11.40 -6.98 -6.45
N GLN A 187 -10.80 -7.86 -5.66
CA GLN A 187 -9.74 -8.75 -6.12
C GLN A 187 -10.25 -9.73 -7.17
N LYS A 188 -11.46 -10.27 -6.98
CA LYS A 188 -12.08 -11.16 -7.96
C LYS A 188 -12.30 -10.44 -9.29
N ARG A 189 -12.99 -9.31 -9.30
CA ARG A 189 -13.23 -8.52 -10.52
C ARG A 189 -11.94 -8.02 -11.14
N GLY A 190 -11.00 -7.58 -10.33
CA GLY A 190 -9.70 -7.11 -10.80
C GLY A 190 -8.84 -8.19 -11.46
N ARG A 191 -9.04 -9.49 -11.14
CA ARG A 191 -8.29 -10.64 -11.69
C ARG A 191 -9.00 -11.33 -12.85
N GLU A 192 -10.31 -11.19 -12.99
CA GLU A 192 -11.07 -11.85 -14.04
C GLU A 192 -10.68 -11.28 -15.41
N THR A 193 -9.56 -11.80 -15.95
CA THR A 193 -9.27 -11.74 -17.39
C THR A 193 -8.41 -12.91 -17.78
N THR A 194 -9.00 -13.95 -18.30
CA THR A 194 -8.41 -14.75 -19.39
C THR A 194 -9.46 -15.68 -19.95
#